data_f84b2c6cf9230c64e36a8d5af57cb6e4
#
_entry.id   f84b2c6cf9230c64e36a8d5af57cb6e4
#
_cell.length_a   1.000
_cell.length_b   1.000
_cell.length_c   1.000
_cell.angle_alpha   90.00
_cell.angle_beta   90.00
_cell.angle_gamma   90.00
#
_symmetry.space_group_name_H-M   'P 1'
#
loop_
_entity.id
_entity.type
_entity.pdbx_description
1 polymer ?
#
loop_
_entity_poly.entity_id
_entity_poly.type
_entity_poly.pdbx_seq_one_letter_code
_entity_poly.pdbx_strand_id
1 'polypeptide(L)'
;MSKNKVRLFICGDFCSTPSSSFISIASDLRSLIDSCNLKICNFEGPVKSDGRKLNKIPPNIQQHPDVPDFIENMGFNVISLANNHAFDYGDDGFLATQRAFRKAKVIGAGTFDEAYKVEITEVNGISIGILALTYASFGAWDLSTSKFGCAEMDHLRVNHLILETKSKVDYLFIYLHDGIEYI
;
A
#
# COMPACT_ATOMS: atom_id res chain seq x y z
N MET A 1 18.22 -10.85 -29.05
CA MET A 1 16.93 -10.50 -28.44
C MET A 1 17.22 -9.69 -27.20
N SER A 2 16.78 -8.45 -27.13
CA SER A 2 16.90 -7.63 -25.93
C SER A 2 16.13 -8.35 -24.81
N LYS A 3 16.82 -8.69 -23.70
CA LYS A 3 16.14 -9.23 -22.54
C LYS A 3 15.15 -8.17 -22.06
N ASN A 4 13.87 -8.53 -21.96
CA ASN A 4 12.85 -7.68 -21.38
C ASN A 4 13.31 -7.26 -19.99
N LYS A 5 13.43 -5.97 -19.76
CA LYS A 5 13.83 -5.42 -18.45
C LYS A 5 12.66 -4.68 -17.85
N VAL A 6 12.41 -4.93 -16.58
CA VAL A 6 11.51 -4.14 -15.76
C VAL A 6 12.31 -3.48 -14.65
N ARG A 7 12.09 -2.19 -14.47
CA ARG A 7 12.64 -1.44 -13.34
C ARG A 7 11.53 -1.20 -12.34
N LEU A 8 11.77 -1.59 -11.10
CA LEU A 8 10.87 -1.35 -9.98
C LEU A 8 11.44 -0.23 -9.12
N PHE A 9 10.57 0.67 -8.69
CA PHE A 9 10.85 1.62 -7.61
C PHE A 9 9.97 1.23 -6.43
N ILE A 10 10.60 0.77 -5.36
CA ILE A 10 9.92 0.34 -4.15
C ILE A 10 10.42 1.24 -3.04
N CYS A 11 9.53 2.02 -2.43
CA CYS A 11 9.85 2.80 -1.24
C CYS A 11 9.03 2.29 -0.04
N GLY A 12 9.37 2.75 1.14
CA GLY A 12 8.66 2.46 2.38
C GLY A 12 7.44 3.37 2.56
N ASP A 13 7.27 3.84 3.80
CA ASP A 13 6.13 4.61 4.21
C ASP A 13 6.13 6.01 3.61
N PHE A 14 5.00 6.37 3.04
CA PHE A 14 4.71 7.73 2.63
C PHE A 14 3.63 8.29 3.55
N CYS A 15 4.00 9.30 4.31
CA CYS A 15 3.09 10.01 5.20
C CYS A 15 3.32 11.51 5.10
N SER A 16 2.26 12.27 4.81
CA SER A 16 2.32 13.73 4.80
C SER A 16 1.03 14.33 5.37
N THR A 17 1.14 14.91 6.56
CA THR A 17 0.03 15.64 7.19
C THR A 17 -0.15 17.06 6.62
N PRO A 18 0.93 17.79 6.23
CA PRO A 18 0.79 19.02 5.46
C PRO A 18 0.42 18.73 4.01
N SER A 19 -0.06 19.78 3.30
CA SER A 19 -0.31 19.73 1.85
C SER A 19 0.94 19.28 1.08
N SER A 20 0.73 18.54 0.00
CA SER A 20 1.80 18.10 -0.90
C SER A 20 2.54 19.28 -1.55
N SER A 21 1.96 20.49 -1.56
CA SER A 21 2.62 21.71 -2.04
C SER A 21 3.90 22.07 -1.27
N PHE A 22 4.07 21.53 -0.06
CA PHE A 22 5.30 21.67 0.73
C PHE A 22 6.34 20.58 0.44
N ILE A 23 6.01 19.58 -0.40
CA ILE A 23 6.92 18.48 -0.73
C ILE A 23 7.74 18.88 -1.96
N SER A 24 9.06 18.85 -1.81
CA SER A 24 10.00 19.04 -2.92
C SER A 24 10.76 17.76 -3.18
N ILE A 25 10.79 17.33 -4.43
CA ILE A 25 11.52 16.14 -4.87
C ILE A 25 12.74 16.58 -5.66
N ALA A 26 13.91 16.13 -5.24
CA ALA A 26 15.16 16.40 -5.95
C ALA A 26 15.09 15.86 -7.40
N SER A 27 15.69 16.58 -8.34
CA SER A 27 15.58 16.29 -9.78
C SER A 27 16.15 14.93 -10.18
N ASP A 28 17.19 14.49 -9.53
CA ASP A 28 17.82 13.18 -9.73
C ASP A 28 16.93 12.05 -9.23
N LEU A 29 16.32 12.21 -8.06
CA LEU A 29 15.32 11.26 -7.53
C LEU A 29 14.09 11.22 -8.45
N ARG A 30 13.59 12.38 -8.91
CA ARG A 30 12.48 12.43 -9.87
C ARG A 30 12.83 11.67 -11.15
N SER A 31 14.01 11.89 -11.70
CA SER A 31 14.47 11.20 -12.91
C SER A 31 14.59 9.69 -12.69
N LEU A 32 15.06 9.26 -11.51
CA LEU A 32 15.11 7.84 -11.15
C LEU A 32 13.69 7.24 -11.11
N ILE A 33 12.76 7.88 -10.41
CA ILE A 33 11.36 7.44 -10.32
C ILE A 33 10.74 7.33 -11.73
N ASP A 34 10.92 8.36 -12.57
CA ASP A 34 10.36 8.40 -13.92
C ASP A 34 10.93 7.29 -14.82
N SER A 35 12.16 6.84 -14.56
CA SER A 35 12.80 5.74 -15.30
C SER A 35 12.25 4.35 -14.96
N CYS A 36 11.44 4.22 -13.91
CA CYS A 36 10.92 2.94 -13.44
C CYS A 36 9.53 2.64 -14.01
N ASN A 37 9.28 1.36 -14.26
CA ASN A 37 8.02 0.89 -14.85
C ASN A 37 6.94 0.63 -13.79
N LEU A 38 7.33 0.03 -12.67
CA LEU A 38 6.45 -0.30 -11.56
C LEU A 38 6.94 0.44 -10.31
N LYS A 39 6.04 1.19 -9.68
CA LYS A 39 6.34 2.06 -8.56
C LYS A 39 5.37 1.79 -7.43
N ILE A 40 5.91 1.43 -6.27
CA ILE A 40 5.15 0.96 -5.11
C ILE A 40 5.54 1.80 -3.89
N CYS A 41 4.55 2.24 -3.12
CA CYS A 41 4.76 2.78 -1.78
C CYS A 41 3.71 2.28 -0.79
N ASN A 42 4.03 2.33 0.49
CA ASN A 42 3.05 2.23 1.56
C ASN A 42 2.48 3.61 1.86
N PHE A 43 1.15 3.74 1.80
CA PHE A 43 0.45 4.95 2.16
C PHE A 43 0.00 4.84 3.61
N GLU A 44 0.79 5.42 4.51
CA GLU A 44 0.62 5.24 5.94
C GLU A 44 -0.40 6.23 6.51
N GLY A 45 -1.50 5.68 7.01
CA GLY A 45 -2.63 6.42 7.52
C GLY A 45 -3.62 6.89 6.44
N PRO A 46 -4.90 7.11 6.81
CA PRO A 46 -5.93 7.48 5.86
C PRO A 46 -5.84 8.96 5.46
N VAL A 47 -6.43 9.26 4.31
CA VAL A 47 -6.72 10.64 3.89
C VAL A 47 -7.68 11.28 4.89
N LYS A 48 -7.51 12.57 5.17
CA LYS A 48 -8.39 13.34 6.06
C LYS A 48 -9.86 13.22 5.62
N SER A 49 -10.68 12.81 6.56
CA SER A 49 -12.12 12.56 6.39
C SER A 49 -12.85 12.91 7.68
N ASP A 50 -14.18 12.82 7.66
CA ASP A 50 -15.02 12.98 8.85
C ASP A 50 -15.10 11.69 9.69
N GLY A 51 -14.30 10.69 9.39
CA GLY A 51 -14.23 9.43 10.12
C GLY A 51 -13.88 9.63 11.60
N ARG A 52 -14.47 8.80 12.44
CA ARG A 52 -14.20 8.84 13.88
C ARG A 52 -12.81 8.29 14.17
N LYS A 53 -12.04 9.08 14.91
CA LYS A 53 -10.73 8.67 15.40
C LYS A 53 -10.80 7.38 16.22
N LEU A 54 -9.99 6.42 15.87
CA LEU A 54 -9.89 5.15 16.59
C LEU A 54 -9.28 5.38 17.99
N ASN A 55 -9.83 4.71 19.00
CA ASN A 55 -9.26 4.71 20.34
C ASN A 55 -8.14 3.68 20.44
N LYS A 56 -6.93 4.09 20.11
CA LYS A 56 -5.70 3.28 20.19
C LYS A 56 -4.57 4.07 20.81
N ILE A 57 -3.43 3.40 21.08
CA ILE A 57 -2.20 4.10 21.49
C ILE A 57 -1.80 5.09 20.39
N PRO A 58 -1.60 6.38 20.71
CA PRO A 58 -1.18 7.38 19.73
C PRO A 58 0.18 7.05 19.10
N PRO A 59 0.46 7.58 17.88
CA PRO A 59 -0.33 8.56 17.15
C PRO A 59 -1.46 7.94 16.32
N ASN A 60 -2.53 8.74 16.05
CA ASN A 60 -3.42 8.50 14.92
C ASN A 60 -3.02 9.48 13.81
N ILE A 61 -2.86 8.97 12.61
CA ILE A 61 -2.34 9.69 11.45
C ILE A 61 -3.49 9.99 10.48
N GLN A 62 -3.50 11.21 9.92
CA GLN A 62 -4.29 11.54 8.73
C GLN A 62 -3.42 12.28 7.74
N GLN A 63 -3.50 11.89 6.48
CA GLN A 63 -2.79 12.55 5.39
C GLN A 63 -3.61 13.68 4.78
N HIS A 64 -2.92 14.68 4.23
CA HIS A 64 -3.60 15.78 3.52
C HIS A 64 -4.33 15.25 2.28
N PRO A 65 -5.53 15.80 1.93
CA PRO A 65 -6.35 15.29 0.83
C PRO A 65 -5.72 15.34 -0.58
N ASP A 66 -4.70 16.18 -0.79
CA ASP A 66 -4.02 16.29 -2.08
C ASP A 66 -2.86 15.29 -2.27
N VAL A 67 -2.49 14.58 -1.20
CA VAL A 67 -1.35 13.65 -1.23
C VAL A 67 -1.56 12.48 -2.21
N PRO A 68 -2.74 11.85 -2.31
CA PRO A 68 -2.97 10.83 -3.32
C PRO A 68 -2.72 11.32 -4.76
N ASP A 69 -3.24 12.49 -5.13
CA ASP A 69 -3.00 13.07 -6.45
C ASP A 69 -1.50 13.36 -6.67
N PHE A 70 -0.79 13.83 -5.65
CA PHE A 70 0.67 14.03 -5.71
C PHE A 70 1.40 12.71 -5.99
N ILE A 71 1.09 11.65 -5.27
CA ILE A 71 1.71 10.32 -5.43
C ILE A 71 1.42 9.76 -6.83
N GLU A 72 0.17 9.86 -7.31
CA GLU A 72 -0.19 9.43 -8.66
C GLU A 72 0.51 10.25 -9.74
N ASN A 73 0.70 11.55 -9.54
CA ASN A 73 1.46 12.41 -10.45
C ASN A 73 2.97 12.14 -10.44
N MET A 74 3.48 11.54 -9.36
CA MET A 74 4.83 10.97 -9.31
C MET A 74 4.93 9.63 -10.08
N GLY A 75 3.80 9.11 -10.55
CA GLY A 75 3.70 7.89 -11.34
C GLY A 75 3.66 6.60 -10.52
N PHE A 76 3.40 6.69 -9.20
CA PHE A 76 3.13 5.48 -8.42
C PHE A 76 1.85 4.82 -8.92
N ASN A 77 1.94 3.54 -9.17
CA ASN A 77 0.86 2.76 -9.77
C ASN A 77 0.37 1.61 -8.89
N VAL A 78 1.06 1.32 -7.79
CA VAL A 78 0.62 0.39 -6.74
C VAL A 78 0.80 1.05 -5.38
N ILE A 79 -0.27 1.06 -4.59
CA ILE A 79 -0.32 1.66 -3.26
C ILE A 79 -0.72 0.59 -2.26
N SER A 80 0.16 0.32 -1.29
CA SER A 80 -0.18 -0.54 -0.17
C SER A 80 -0.91 0.25 0.91
N LEU A 81 -2.02 -0.28 1.40
CA LEU A 81 -2.68 0.13 2.63
C LEU A 81 -2.54 -0.91 3.75
N ALA A 82 -1.71 -1.94 3.54
CA ALA A 82 -1.41 -2.92 4.57
C ALA A 82 -0.47 -2.29 5.61
N ASN A 83 -1.01 -1.55 6.57
CA ASN A 83 -0.26 -0.95 7.67
C ASN A 83 -1.16 -0.72 8.90
N ASN A 84 -0.51 -0.48 10.05
CA ASN A 84 -1.17 -0.29 11.35
C ASN A 84 -1.91 1.05 11.50
N HIS A 85 -1.81 1.95 10.52
CA HIS A 85 -2.49 3.26 10.52
C HIS A 85 -3.64 3.37 9.51
N ALA A 86 -3.82 2.38 8.63
CA ALA A 86 -4.82 2.43 7.54
C ALA A 86 -6.26 2.72 8.03
N PHE A 87 -6.57 2.28 9.25
CA PHE A 87 -7.89 2.43 9.87
C PHE A 87 -7.92 3.39 11.06
N ASP A 88 -6.97 4.29 11.19
CA ASP A 88 -6.91 5.26 12.29
C ASP A 88 -8.17 6.12 12.46
N TYR A 89 -8.95 6.25 11.42
CA TYR A 89 -10.24 6.94 11.39
C TYR A 89 -11.38 6.03 10.90
N GLY A 90 -11.28 4.75 11.21
CA GLY A 90 -12.31 3.74 10.94
C GLY A 90 -12.55 3.49 9.45
N ASP A 91 -13.66 2.83 9.16
CA ASP A 91 -14.07 2.49 7.78
C ASP A 91 -14.21 3.74 6.90
N ASP A 92 -14.71 4.84 7.45
CA ASP A 92 -14.87 6.09 6.68
C ASP A 92 -13.52 6.66 6.22
N GLY A 93 -12.50 6.61 7.08
CA GLY A 93 -11.13 7.00 6.73
C GLY A 93 -10.54 6.12 5.64
N PHE A 94 -10.67 4.80 5.80
CA PHE A 94 -10.23 3.83 4.80
C PHE A 94 -10.94 4.03 3.45
N LEU A 95 -12.27 4.11 3.44
CA LEU A 95 -13.05 4.30 2.22
C LEU A 95 -12.78 5.65 1.54
N ALA A 96 -12.52 6.72 2.30
CA ALA A 96 -12.10 8.00 1.76
C ALA A 96 -10.75 7.87 1.05
N THR A 97 -9.81 7.14 1.65
CA THR A 97 -8.48 6.87 1.08
C THR A 97 -8.57 6.06 -0.20
N GLN A 98 -9.33 4.96 -0.18
CA GLN A 98 -9.53 4.11 -1.36
C GLN A 98 -10.10 4.90 -2.54
N ARG A 99 -11.06 5.81 -2.30
CA ARG A 99 -11.67 6.67 -3.34
C ARG A 99 -10.74 7.78 -3.82
N ALA A 100 -9.78 8.20 -3.01
CA ALA A 100 -8.86 9.27 -3.37
C ALA A 100 -7.85 8.82 -4.45
N PHE A 101 -7.46 7.55 -4.45
CA PHE A 101 -6.65 6.96 -5.53
C PHE A 101 -7.54 6.59 -6.72
N ARG A 102 -7.27 7.17 -7.89
CA ARG A 102 -8.09 7.02 -9.10
C ARG A 102 -7.41 6.23 -10.21
N LYS A 103 -6.08 6.17 -10.21
CA LYS A 103 -5.26 5.56 -11.24
C LYS A 103 -4.45 4.38 -10.69
N ALA A 104 -3.94 4.54 -9.47
CA ALA A 104 -3.13 3.52 -8.81
C ALA A 104 -4.00 2.36 -8.32
N LYS A 105 -3.41 1.17 -8.29
CA LYS A 105 -4.00 -0.01 -7.67
C LYS A 105 -3.77 0.03 -6.17
N VAL A 106 -4.83 0.04 -5.40
CA VAL A 106 -4.79 -0.03 -3.93
C VAL A 106 -4.85 -1.50 -3.52
N ILE A 107 -3.92 -1.94 -2.69
CA ILE A 107 -3.77 -3.33 -2.25
C ILE A 107 -3.54 -3.44 -0.74
N GLY A 108 -3.74 -4.63 -0.20
CA GLY A 108 -3.38 -4.98 1.17
C GLY A 108 -4.40 -4.58 2.23
N ALA A 109 -5.50 -3.92 1.84
CA ALA A 109 -6.62 -3.62 2.73
C ALA A 109 -7.95 -3.62 1.97
N GLY A 110 -9.05 -3.86 2.68
CA GLY A 110 -10.39 -3.95 2.11
C GLY A 110 -11.24 -4.96 2.83
N THR A 111 -12.22 -5.54 2.13
CA THR A 111 -12.86 -6.79 2.54
C THR A 111 -11.82 -7.90 2.58
N PHE A 112 -12.18 -9.03 3.17
CA PHE A 112 -11.26 -10.16 3.27
C PHE A 112 -10.63 -10.55 1.90
N ASP A 113 -11.46 -10.68 0.87
CA ASP A 113 -11.01 -11.07 -0.46
C ASP A 113 -10.19 -9.97 -1.15
N GLU A 114 -10.53 -8.70 -0.92
CA GLU A 114 -9.79 -7.55 -1.46
C GLU A 114 -8.42 -7.39 -0.80
N ALA A 115 -8.35 -7.51 0.52
CA ALA A 115 -7.11 -7.34 1.27
C ALA A 115 -6.05 -8.38 0.90
N TYR A 116 -6.44 -9.65 0.77
CA TYR A 116 -5.52 -10.75 0.42
C TYR A 116 -5.36 -10.97 -1.09
N LYS A 117 -5.97 -10.13 -1.91
CA LYS A 117 -5.83 -10.23 -3.36
C LYS A 117 -4.40 -9.92 -3.80
N VAL A 118 -3.78 -10.87 -4.50
CA VAL A 118 -2.52 -10.60 -5.18
C VAL A 118 -2.80 -9.74 -6.41
N GLU A 119 -2.22 -8.55 -6.48
CA GLU A 119 -2.27 -7.73 -7.69
C GLU A 119 -1.28 -8.27 -8.70
N ILE A 120 -1.77 -8.63 -9.89
CA ILE A 120 -0.94 -9.14 -10.98
C ILE A 120 -0.93 -8.09 -12.09
N THR A 121 0.26 -7.68 -12.50
CA THR A 121 0.47 -6.74 -13.59
C THR A 121 1.48 -7.29 -14.59
N GLU A 122 1.30 -6.98 -15.87
CA GLU A 122 2.24 -7.32 -16.92
C GLU A 122 2.99 -6.06 -17.37
N VAL A 123 4.31 -6.13 -17.37
CA VAL A 123 5.18 -5.03 -17.78
C VAL A 123 6.26 -5.59 -18.71
N ASN A 124 6.31 -5.09 -19.94
CA ASN A 124 7.27 -5.52 -20.95
C ASN A 124 7.29 -7.04 -21.19
N GLY A 125 6.14 -7.71 -21.10
CA GLY A 125 6.01 -9.15 -21.26
C GLY A 125 6.53 -9.96 -20.06
N ILE A 126 6.67 -9.33 -18.89
CA ILE A 126 7.00 -9.97 -17.60
C ILE A 126 5.80 -9.80 -16.68
N SER A 127 5.26 -10.90 -16.18
CA SER A 127 4.16 -10.90 -15.23
C SER A 127 4.68 -10.81 -13.79
N ILE A 128 4.15 -9.85 -13.03
CA ILE A 128 4.58 -9.53 -11.67
C ILE A 128 3.39 -9.59 -10.75
N GLY A 129 3.45 -10.44 -9.72
CA GLY A 129 2.50 -10.47 -8.62
C GLY A 129 3.01 -9.67 -7.43
N ILE A 130 2.10 -8.95 -6.76
CA ILE A 130 2.40 -8.19 -5.55
C ILE A 130 1.35 -8.53 -4.50
N LEU A 131 1.80 -9.01 -3.34
CA LEU A 131 0.98 -9.23 -2.15
C LEU A 131 1.47 -8.30 -1.05
N ALA A 132 0.61 -7.38 -0.60
CA ALA A 132 0.91 -6.49 0.50
C ALA A 132 0.34 -7.05 1.80
N LEU A 133 1.14 -7.02 2.85
CA LEU A 133 0.84 -7.60 4.15
C LEU A 133 1.29 -6.66 5.28
N THR A 134 0.63 -6.77 6.43
CA THR A 134 1.08 -6.16 7.67
C THR A 134 1.08 -7.19 8.80
N TYR A 135 1.78 -6.91 9.87
CA TYR A 135 1.68 -7.73 11.07
C TYR A 135 0.50 -7.25 11.94
N ALA A 136 -0.23 -8.20 12.55
CA ALA A 136 -1.36 -7.92 13.42
C ALA A 136 -0.89 -7.26 14.73
N SER A 137 -0.54 -5.97 14.68
CA SER A 137 -0.12 -5.22 15.85
C SER A 137 -0.68 -3.80 15.85
N PHE A 138 -0.97 -3.27 17.05
CA PHE A 138 -1.16 -1.84 17.35
C PHE A 138 -2.18 -1.05 16.48
N GLY A 139 -3.23 -1.68 15.97
CA GLY A 139 -4.30 -0.95 15.26
C GLY A 139 -4.50 -1.36 13.81
N ALA A 140 -3.83 -2.39 13.32
CA ALA A 140 -4.30 -3.09 12.14
C ALA A 140 -5.69 -3.64 12.45
N TRP A 141 -6.67 -3.27 11.63
CA TRP A 141 -8.04 -3.69 11.86
C TRP A 141 -8.20 -5.14 11.40
N ASP A 142 -8.57 -6.00 12.35
CA ASP A 142 -8.68 -7.44 12.15
C ASP A 142 -9.90 -7.79 11.29
N LEU A 143 -9.65 -8.42 10.14
CA LEU A 143 -10.68 -8.93 9.23
C LEU A 143 -11.53 -10.05 9.80
N SER A 144 -11.14 -10.67 10.91
CA SER A 144 -11.95 -11.69 11.58
C SER A 144 -13.16 -11.09 12.33
N THR A 145 -13.08 -9.81 12.68
CA THR A 145 -14.11 -9.13 13.50
C THR A 145 -14.75 -7.94 12.78
N SER A 146 -14.19 -7.48 11.67
CA SER A 146 -14.60 -6.29 10.95
C SER A 146 -14.88 -6.59 9.47
N LYS A 147 -15.73 -5.77 8.85
CA LYS A 147 -16.05 -5.87 7.41
C LYS A 147 -14.84 -5.54 6.54
N PHE A 148 -14.06 -4.56 6.95
CA PHE A 148 -12.83 -4.15 6.30
C PHE A 148 -11.65 -4.33 7.24
N GLY A 149 -10.46 -4.53 6.71
CA GLY A 149 -9.23 -4.66 7.47
C GLY A 149 -8.01 -4.77 6.57
N CYS A 150 -6.86 -4.99 7.18
CA CYS A 150 -5.61 -5.23 6.47
C CYS A 150 -5.35 -6.71 6.27
N ALA A 151 -4.61 -7.05 5.22
CA ALA A 151 -4.07 -8.40 5.05
C ALA A 151 -2.95 -8.63 6.06
N GLU A 152 -3.22 -9.50 7.02
CA GLU A 152 -2.28 -9.87 8.06
C GLU A 152 -1.33 -10.98 7.61
N MET A 153 -0.15 -11.03 8.23
CA MET A 153 0.84 -12.08 8.01
C MET A 153 0.41 -13.39 8.69
N ASP A 154 -0.62 -14.04 8.14
CA ASP A 154 -1.02 -15.40 8.48
C ASP A 154 -0.15 -16.39 7.67
N HIS A 155 0.73 -17.12 8.34
CA HIS A 155 1.68 -18.00 7.69
C HIS A 155 1.03 -19.07 6.81
N LEU A 156 -0.09 -19.66 7.23
CA LEU A 156 -0.78 -20.69 6.44
C LEU A 156 -1.39 -20.12 5.19
N ARG A 157 -2.08 -19.00 5.31
CA ARG A 157 -2.72 -18.31 4.20
C ARG A 157 -1.71 -17.74 3.22
N VAL A 158 -0.69 -17.05 3.73
CA VAL A 158 0.36 -16.47 2.90
C VAL A 158 1.10 -17.55 2.12
N ASN A 159 1.45 -18.68 2.75
CA ASN A 159 2.03 -19.82 2.05
C ASN A 159 1.11 -20.37 0.96
N HIS A 160 -0.19 -20.49 1.22
CA HIS A 160 -1.16 -20.92 0.21
C HIS A 160 -1.18 -19.97 -0.99
N LEU A 161 -1.31 -18.67 -0.75
CA LEU A 161 -1.31 -17.62 -1.79
C LEU A 161 0.00 -17.62 -2.60
N ILE A 162 1.14 -17.77 -1.95
CA ILE A 162 2.45 -17.88 -2.62
C ILE A 162 2.46 -19.11 -3.55
N LEU A 163 2.07 -20.27 -3.05
CA LEU A 163 2.06 -21.50 -3.83
C LEU A 163 1.11 -21.43 -5.02
N GLU A 164 -0.05 -20.83 -4.82
CA GLU A 164 -1.05 -20.65 -5.88
C GLU A 164 -0.59 -19.63 -6.94
N THR A 165 0.06 -18.55 -6.51
CA THR A 165 0.39 -17.42 -7.40
C THR A 165 1.71 -17.64 -8.16
N LYS A 166 2.71 -18.25 -7.53
CA LYS A 166 4.06 -18.41 -8.14
C LYS A 166 4.07 -19.16 -9.48
N SER A 167 3.04 -19.95 -9.76
CA SER A 167 2.89 -20.64 -11.06
C SER A 167 2.22 -19.78 -12.13
N LYS A 168 1.66 -18.62 -11.75
CA LYS A 168 0.89 -17.72 -12.62
C LYS A 168 1.69 -16.47 -13.01
N VAL A 169 2.83 -16.23 -12.37
CA VAL A 169 3.64 -15.02 -12.56
C VAL A 169 5.12 -15.37 -12.69
N ASP A 170 5.88 -14.50 -13.38
CA ASP A 170 7.34 -14.64 -13.48
C ASP A 170 8.02 -14.27 -12.16
N TYR A 171 7.50 -13.25 -11.47
CA TYR A 171 7.99 -12.79 -10.17
C TYR A 171 6.84 -12.51 -9.23
N LEU A 172 7.00 -12.92 -7.96
CA LEU A 172 6.08 -12.58 -6.88
C LEU A 172 6.83 -11.80 -5.81
N PHE A 173 6.35 -10.60 -5.51
CA PHE A 173 6.85 -9.74 -4.44
C PHE A 173 5.91 -9.77 -3.26
N ILE A 174 6.47 -9.96 -2.06
CA ILE A 174 5.78 -9.75 -0.81
C ILE A 174 6.21 -8.38 -0.29
N TYR A 175 5.26 -7.47 -0.17
CA TYR A 175 5.46 -6.12 0.33
C TYR A 175 4.93 -6.06 1.76
N LEU A 176 5.84 -6.08 2.72
CA LEU A 176 5.53 -6.21 4.14
C LEU A 176 5.76 -4.91 4.88
N HIS A 177 4.74 -4.46 5.61
CA HIS A 177 4.85 -3.39 6.60
C HIS A 177 4.85 -4.05 7.98
N ASP A 178 6.00 -4.05 8.63
CA ASP A 178 6.23 -4.68 9.94
C ASP A 178 7.30 -3.93 10.70
N GLY A 179 7.27 -4.04 12.02
CA GLY A 179 8.25 -3.46 12.93
C GLY A 179 7.73 -3.44 14.35
N ILE A 180 8.66 -3.33 15.29
CA ILE A 180 8.31 -3.11 16.70
C ILE A 180 8.62 -1.66 17.02
N GLU A 181 7.56 -0.88 17.27
CA GLU A 181 7.72 0.51 17.67
C GLU A 181 8.31 0.63 19.07
N TYR A 182 9.14 1.66 19.29
CA TYR A 182 9.66 2.06 20.61
C TYR A 182 10.63 1.06 21.29
N ILE A 183 11.36 0.25 20.53
CA ILE A 183 12.48 -0.54 21.04
C ILE A 183 13.81 0.06 20.63
#